data_650c5cbce5e9d2a9bbdff66e62560cb1
#
_entry.id   650c5cbce5e9d2a9bbdff66e62560cb1
#
_cell.length_a   1.000
_cell.length_b   1.000
_cell.length_c   1.000
_cell.angle_alpha   90.00
_cell.angle_beta   90.00
_cell.angle_gamma   90.00
#
_symmetry.space_group_name_H-M   'P 1'
#
loop_
_entity.id
_entity.type
_entity.pdbx_description
1 polymer ?
#
loop_
_entity_poly.entity_id
_entity_poly.type
_entity_poly.pdbx_seq_one_letter_code
_entity_poly.pdbx_strand_id
1 'polypeptide(L)'
;MKQFDHYTSTDKMRDLIQHNNALIMVLARFDIPLGFGEKTVDEICQSHNIDTNTFLEVANFVSNNSFDYTNISVKSLINYLKKAHDYYLEFSLPAIRRKLIEAIDLAHSNEISILIIRLYDEYVNEVKRHMGYENNVVFRYVDNLLQKYLNRNYTISTFAGKHSPIGDRLTQLKDAIICYFPEKNNYLLNDVLLDIMICEQDLASHCKIEDRLFVPAVELEEIKLKNSGKAKYSDDKNKDLSYKEKSDSLTQREKDIIACVAKGMSNKEIA
;
A
#
# COMPACT_ATOMS: atom_id res chain seq x y z
N MET A 1 -5.31 -18.91 -23.22
CA MET A 1 -4.61 -17.72 -22.69
C MET A 1 -3.14 -17.93 -22.88
N LYS A 2 -2.39 -16.90 -23.30
CA LYS A 2 -0.91 -16.95 -23.37
C LYS A 2 -0.38 -17.14 -21.95
N GLN A 3 0.46 -18.13 -21.73
CA GLN A 3 1.14 -18.30 -20.45
C GLN A 3 2.37 -17.40 -20.45
N PHE A 4 2.55 -16.60 -19.41
CA PHE A 4 3.70 -15.74 -19.27
C PHE A 4 4.53 -16.21 -18.07
N ASP A 5 5.78 -16.53 -18.34
CA ASP A 5 6.77 -16.76 -17.29
C ASP A 5 7.47 -15.44 -16.91
N HIS A 6 7.47 -14.49 -17.83
CA HIS A 6 8.04 -13.17 -17.69
C HIS A 6 7.45 -12.22 -18.75
N TYR A 7 7.12 -10.98 -18.38
CA TYR A 7 6.65 -9.97 -19.32
C TYR A 7 7.83 -9.21 -19.94
N THR A 8 7.69 -8.91 -21.23
CA THR A 8 8.71 -8.22 -22.03
C THR A 8 8.16 -6.97 -22.70
N SER A 9 9.05 -6.10 -23.15
CA SER A 9 8.69 -4.85 -23.83
C SER A 9 7.88 -5.05 -25.13
N THR A 10 8.01 -6.20 -25.76
CA THR A 10 7.33 -6.56 -27.03
C THR A 10 5.97 -7.21 -26.82
N ASP A 11 5.61 -7.58 -25.58
CA ASP A 11 4.29 -8.10 -25.29
C ASP A 11 3.22 -7.03 -25.40
N LYS A 12 2.00 -7.43 -25.80
CA LYS A 12 0.88 -6.48 -25.88
C LYS A 12 0.35 -6.16 -24.50
N MET A 13 0.18 -4.88 -24.19
CA MET A 13 -0.29 -4.43 -22.88
C MET A 13 -1.62 -5.10 -22.46
N ARG A 14 -2.55 -5.28 -23.40
CA ARG A 14 -3.83 -5.94 -23.12
C ARG A 14 -3.65 -7.39 -22.63
N ASP A 15 -2.67 -8.11 -23.17
CA ASP A 15 -2.47 -9.52 -22.84
C ASP A 15 -1.93 -9.66 -21.41
N LEU A 16 -1.11 -8.71 -20.94
CA LEU A 16 -0.67 -8.63 -19.55
C LEU A 16 -1.86 -8.47 -18.61
N ILE A 17 -2.75 -7.53 -18.91
CA ILE A 17 -3.94 -7.25 -18.07
C ILE A 17 -4.89 -8.45 -18.02
N GLN A 18 -5.08 -9.12 -19.15
CA GLN A 18 -5.92 -10.34 -19.21
C GLN A 18 -5.29 -11.52 -18.46
N HIS A 19 -3.96 -11.56 -18.37
CA HIS A 19 -3.24 -12.57 -17.59
C HIS A 19 -3.31 -12.30 -16.08
N ASN A 20 -3.14 -11.02 -15.69
CA ASN A 20 -3.18 -10.59 -14.28
C ASN A 20 -3.92 -9.26 -14.13
N ASN A 21 -5.11 -9.29 -13.56
CA ASN A 21 -5.96 -8.11 -13.35
C ASN A 21 -5.38 -7.11 -12.33
N ALA A 22 -4.49 -7.54 -11.43
CA ALA A 22 -3.82 -6.64 -10.50
C ALA A 22 -2.97 -5.57 -11.22
N LEU A 23 -2.57 -5.84 -12.48
CA LEU A 23 -1.84 -4.88 -13.31
C LEU A 23 -2.67 -3.64 -13.69
N ILE A 24 -3.98 -3.66 -13.54
CA ILE A 24 -4.82 -2.45 -13.68
C ILE A 24 -4.37 -1.36 -12.70
N MET A 25 -4.05 -1.75 -11.46
CA MET A 25 -3.55 -0.79 -10.46
C MET A 25 -2.12 -0.34 -10.78
N VAL A 26 -1.30 -1.21 -11.36
CA VAL A 26 0.04 -0.84 -11.84
C VAL A 26 -0.06 0.21 -12.94
N LEU A 27 -0.94 0.03 -13.93
CA LEU A 27 -1.19 1.02 -14.98
C LEU A 27 -1.62 2.37 -14.40
N ALA A 28 -2.59 2.37 -13.49
CA ALA A 28 -3.10 3.59 -12.88
C ALA A 28 -2.01 4.37 -12.13
N ARG A 29 -1.09 3.68 -11.44
CA ARG A 29 0.03 4.28 -10.70
C ARG A 29 1.15 4.79 -11.60
N PHE A 30 1.24 4.29 -12.83
CA PHE A 30 2.11 4.84 -13.87
C PHE A 30 1.40 5.88 -14.75
N ASP A 31 0.18 6.33 -14.38
CA ASP A 31 -0.62 7.26 -15.19
C ASP A 31 -0.89 6.76 -16.62
N ILE A 32 -0.98 5.45 -16.83
CA ILE A 32 -1.31 4.84 -18.11
C ILE A 32 -2.83 4.68 -18.23
N PRO A 33 -3.51 5.42 -19.11
CA PRO A 33 -4.93 5.27 -19.31
C PRO A 33 -5.26 3.97 -20.07
N LEU A 34 -6.46 3.45 -19.83
CA LEU A 34 -6.99 2.34 -20.65
C LEU A 34 -7.26 2.82 -22.10
N GLY A 35 -7.45 1.86 -23.02
CA GLY A 35 -7.74 2.17 -24.42
C GLY A 35 -6.52 2.12 -25.34
N PHE A 36 -5.48 1.43 -24.93
CA PHE A 36 -4.21 1.30 -25.66
C PHE A 36 -4.25 0.36 -26.89
N GLY A 37 -5.39 -0.33 -27.15
CA GLY A 37 -5.55 -1.22 -28.30
C GLY A 37 -4.56 -2.37 -28.36
N GLU A 38 -3.92 -2.54 -29.50
CA GLU A 38 -2.96 -3.63 -29.77
C GLU A 38 -1.51 -3.26 -29.46
N LYS A 39 -1.27 -2.09 -28.86
CA LYS A 39 0.08 -1.58 -28.60
C LYS A 39 0.86 -2.46 -27.63
N THR A 40 2.17 -2.52 -27.85
CA THR A 40 3.12 -3.20 -26.97
C THR A 40 3.36 -2.40 -25.70
N VAL A 41 3.96 -3.04 -24.69
CA VAL A 41 4.39 -2.39 -23.45
C VAL A 41 5.33 -1.23 -23.76
N ASP A 42 6.31 -1.42 -24.65
CA ASP A 42 7.28 -0.37 -25.01
C ASP A 42 6.61 0.83 -25.68
N GLU A 43 5.74 0.61 -26.67
CA GLU A 43 5.00 1.68 -27.35
C GLU A 43 4.17 2.52 -26.38
N ILE A 44 3.54 1.87 -25.38
CA ILE A 44 2.75 2.55 -24.35
C ILE A 44 3.67 3.34 -23.42
N CYS A 45 4.71 2.72 -22.87
CA CYS A 45 5.64 3.38 -21.96
C CYS A 45 6.29 4.59 -22.62
N GLN A 46 6.76 4.46 -23.86
CA GLN A 46 7.34 5.57 -24.61
C GLN A 46 6.35 6.71 -24.84
N SER A 47 5.10 6.39 -25.22
CA SER A 47 4.08 7.42 -25.48
C SER A 47 3.68 8.22 -24.23
N HIS A 48 3.95 7.70 -23.03
CA HIS A 48 3.66 8.35 -21.73
C HIS A 48 4.91 8.78 -20.96
N ASN A 49 6.11 8.72 -21.59
CA ASN A 49 7.40 9.03 -20.95
C ASN A 49 7.67 8.22 -19.68
N ILE A 50 7.29 6.95 -19.69
CA ILE A 50 7.49 6.00 -18.58
C ILE A 50 8.75 5.19 -18.88
N ASP A 51 9.55 4.95 -17.85
CA ASP A 51 10.68 4.04 -17.93
C ASP A 51 10.18 2.61 -18.10
N THR A 52 10.36 2.05 -19.30
CA THR A 52 9.84 0.71 -19.67
C THR A 52 10.39 -0.38 -18.76
N ASN A 53 11.67 -0.30 -18.36
CA ASN A 53 12.26 -1.30 -17.48
C ASN A 53 11.62 -1.27 -16.10
N THR A 54 11.45 -0.08 -15.51
CA THR A 54 10.79 0.06 -14.21
C THR A 54 9.35 -0.45 -14.26
N PHE A 55 8.60 -0.14 -15.32
CA PHE A 55 7.25 -0.68 -15.50
C PHE A 55 7.25 -2.21 -15.53
N LEU A 56 8.13 -2.81 -16.34
CA LEU A 56 8.22 -4.27 -16.50
C LEU A 56 8.61 -4.96 -15.19
N GLU A 57 9.59 -4.42 -14.46
CA GLU A 57 10.02 -5.02 -13.20
C GLU A 57 8.92 -4.98 -12.13
N VAL A 58 8.17 -3.87 -12.04
CA VAL A 58 6.99 -3.79 -11.16
C VAL A 58 5.89 -4.76 -11.62
N ALA A 59 5.61 -4.85 -12.92
CA ALA A 59 4.58 -5.73 -13.45
C ALA A 59 4.94 -7.21 -13.25
N ASN A 60 6.19 -7.59 -13.48
CA ASN A 60 6.71 -8.93 -13.23
C ASN A 60 6.65 -9.27 -11.75
N PHE A 61 7.09 -8.35 -10.88
CA PHE A 61 7.02 -8.53 -9.43
C PHE A 61 5.59 -8.80 -8.94
N VAL A 62 4.63 -7.97 -9.36
CA VAL A 62 3.20 -8.11 -8.99
C VAL A 62 2.59 -9.41 -9.52
N SER A 63 3.16 -9.97 -10.59
CA SER A 63 2.71 -11.22 -11.19
C SER A 63 3.48 -12.46 -10.67
N ASN A 64 4.31 -12.30 -9.64
CA ASN A 64 5.18 -13.34 -9.07
C ASN A 64 6.16 -13.96 -10.09
N ASN A 65 6.49 -13.21 -11.14
CA ASN A 65 7.54 -13.57 -12.10
C ASN A 65 8.92 -13.18 -11.54
N SER A 66 9.99 -13.63 -12.21
CA SER A 66 11.33 -13.13 -11.92
C SER A 66 11.45 -11.63 -12.18
N PHE A 67 12.23 -10.92 -11.39
CA PHE A 67 12.44 -9.48 -11.50
C PHE A 67 13.89 -9.12 -11.21
N ASP A 68 14.32 -7.93 -11.69
CA ASP A 68 15.67 -7.39 -11.48
C ASP A 68 15.60 -5.92 -11.06
N TYR A 69 16.01 -5.63 -9.82
CA TYR A 69 16.02 -4.27 -9.29
C TYR A 69 17.23 -3.43 -9.75
N THR A 70 18.20 -4.01 -10.45
CA THR A 70 19.46 -3.32 -10.84
C THR A 70 19.27 -2.29 -11.95
N ASN A 71 18.23 -2.47 -12.77
CA ASN A 71 17.90 -1.64 -13.92
C ASN A 71 16.66 -0.75 -13.71
N ILE A 72 16.22 -0.60 -12.46
CA ILE A 72 15.07 0.23 -12.12
C ILE A 72 15.48 1.70 -12.02
N SER A 73 14.67 2.59 -12.60
CA SER A 73 14.74 4.01 -12.33
C SER A 73 14.14 4.32 -10.97
N VAL A 74 14.97 4.61 -9.97
CA VAL A 74 14.52 4.97 -8.61
C VAL A 74 13.53 6.14 -8.64
N LYS A 75 13.74 7.13 -9.53
CA LYS A 75 12.83 8.26 -9.71
C LYS A 75 11.45 7.82 -10.19
N SER A 76 11.39 6.92 -11.19
CA SER A 76 10.11 6.39 -11.71
C SER A 76 9.39 5.57 -10.64
N LEU A 77 10.14 4.79 -9.86
CA LEU A 77 9.58 3.97 -8.79
C LEU A 77 9.02 4.84 -7.63
N ILE A 78 9.70 5.92 -7.24
CA ILE A 78 9.15 6.88 -6.26
C ILE A 78 7.84 7.49 -6.75
N ASN A 79 7.76 7.88 -8.02
CA ASN A 79 6.52 8.42 -8.58
C ASN A 79 5.38 7.40 -8.52
N TYR A 80 5.66 6.14 -8.86
CA TYR A 80 4.72 5.04 -8.73
C TYR A 80 4.23 4.86 -7.28
N LEU A 81 5.13 4.87 -6.31
CA LEU A 81 4.79 4.71 -4.88
C LEU A 81 3.97 5.91 -4.37
N LYS A 82 4.33 7.14 -4.73
CA LYS A 82 3.56 8.35 -4.39
C LYS A 82 2.13 8.28 -4.95
N LYS A 83 1.95 7.83 -6.18
CA LYS A 83 0.63 7.61 -6.79
C LYS A 83 -0.18 6.52 -6.09
N ALA A 84 0.48 5.49 -5.58
CA ALA A 84 -0.18 4.50 -4.73
C ALA A 84 -0.68 5.13 -3.42
N HIS A 85 0.13 5.98 -2.76
CA HIS A 85 -0.28 6.70 -1.55
C HIS A 85 -1.49 7.60 -1.80
N ASP A 86 -1.46 8.40 -2.89
CA ASP A 86 -2.58 9.25 -3.29
C ASP A 86 -3.85 8.40 -3.49
N TYR A 87 -3.75 7.27 -4.20
CA TYR A 87 -4.87 6.36 -4.41
C TYR A 87 -5.46 5.84 -3.09
N TYR A 88 -4.62 5.38 -2.16
CA TYR A 88 -5.11 4.88 -0.87
C TYR A 88 -5.75 5.98 -0.04
N LEU A 89 -5.05 7.12 0.12
CA LEU A 89 -5.46 8.16 1.06
C LEU A 89 -6.63 9.01 0.55
N GLU A 90 -6.68 9.28 -0.76
CA GLU A 90 -7.66 10.19 -1.35
C GLU A 90 -8.87 9.46 -1.95
N PHE A 91 -8.72 8.21 -2.35
CA PHE A 91 -9.78 7.48 -3.06
C PHE A 91 -10.23 6.21 -2.32
N SER A 92 -9.36 5.21 -2.17
CA SER A 92 -9.76 3.86 -1.75
C SER A 92 -10.28 3.84 -0.31
N LEU A 93 -9.47 4.28 0.65
CA LEU A 93 -9.86 4.26 2.06
C LEU A 93 -11.10 5.14 2.36
N PRO A 94 -11.24 6.38 1.82
CA PRO A 94 -12.46 7.15 1.97
C PRO A 94 -13.70 6.48 1.34
N ALA A 95 -13.55 5.79 0.20
CA ALA A 95 -14.66 5.10 -0.46
C ALA A 95 -15.14 3.91 0.37
N ILE A 96 -14.22 3.09 0.88
CA ILE A 96 -14.52 1.95 1.76
C ILE A 96 -15.24 2.46 3.02
N ARG A 97 -14.75 3.55 3.63
CA ARG A 97 -15.39 4.13 4.82
C ARG A 97 -16.85 4.51 4.59
N ARG A 98 -17.15 5.17 3.45
CA ARG A 98 -18.53 5.53 3.11
C ARG A 98 -19.43 4.31 2.96
N LYS A 99 -18.97 3.30 2.21
CA LYS A 99 -19.70 2.02 2.05
C LYS A 99 -19.90 1.32 3.39
N LEU A 100 -18.90 1.34 4.27
CA LEU A 100 -18.97 0.70 5.59
C LEU A 100 -20.03 1.37 6.47
N ILE A 101 -20.08 2.71 6.51
CA ILE A 101 -21.11 3.46 7.23
C ILE A 101 -22.49 3.13 6.67
N GLU A 102 -22.65 3.17 5.34
CA GLU A 102 -23.92 2.84 4.69
C GLU A 102 -24.39 1.41 5.02
N ALA A 103 -23.49 0.44 4.98
CA ALA A 103 -23.80 -0.95 5.30
C ALA A 103 -24.21 -1.14 6.77
N ILE A 104 -23.61 -0.39 7.69
CA ILE A 104 -23.90 -0.48 9.12
C ILE A 104 -25.16 0.28 9.51
N ASP A 105 -25.44 1.44 8.92
CA ASP A 105 -26.66 2.23 9.18
C ASP A 105 -27.93 1.47 8.87
N LEU A 106 -27.91 0.58 7.86
CA LEU A 106 -29.02 -0.32 7.55
C LEU A 106 -29.27 -1.39 8.62
N ALA A 107 -28.29 -1.67 9.43
CA ALA A 107 -28.27 -2.73 10.43
C ALA A 107 -28.72 -2.31 11.84
N HIS A 108 -29.18 -1.08 12.03
CA HIS A 108 -29.50 -0.48 13.32
C HIS A 108 -28.28 -0.37 14.26
N SER A 109 -27.72 0.84 14.40
CA SER A 109 -26.50 1.13 15.15
C SER A 109 -26.52 0.55 16.57
N ASN A 110 -25.59 -0.31 16.84
CA ASN A 110 -25.34 -0.92 18.15
C ASN A 110 -23.86 -0.70 18.54
N GLU A 111 -23.45 -1.14 19.71
CA GLU A 111 -22.06 -0.98 20.18
C GLU A 111 -21.04 -1.63 19.24
N ILE A 112 -21.41 -2.74 18.56
CA ILE A 112 -20.54 -3.42 17.58
C ILE A 112 -20.36 -2.55 16.35
N SER A 113 -21.42 -1.88 15.87
CA SER A 113 -21.38 -0.95 14.74
C SER A 113 -20.39 0.19 15.00
N ILE A 114 -20.43 0.77 16.19
CA ILE A 114 -19.52 1.84 16.60
C ILE A 114 -18.07 1.32 16.67
N LEU A 115 -17.87 0.12 17.22
CA LEU A 115 -16.55 -0.51 17.30
C LEU A 115 -15.96 -0.76 15.91
N ILE A 116 -16.75 -1.26 14.95
CA ILE A 116 -16.31 -1.51 13.58
C ILE A 116 -15.82 -0.21 12.90
N ILE A 117 -16.59 0.88 12.98
CA ILE A 117 -16.19 2.17 12.39
C ILE A 117 -14.91 2.68 13.07
N ARG A 118 -14.79 2.55 14.38
CA ARG A 118 -13.61 2.98 15.10
C ARG A 118 -12.36 2.18 14.72
N LEU A 119 -12.46 0.85 14.62
CA LEU A 119 -11.35 -0.01 14.18
C LEU A 119 -10.89 0.38 12.77
N TYR A 120 -11.85 0.68 11.89
CA TYR A 120 -11.54 1.17 10.55
C TYR A 120 -10.81 2.51 10.57
N ASP A 121 -11.30 3.48 11.34
CA ASP A 121 -10.69 4.80 11.45
C ASP A 121 -9.27 4.75 12.08
N GLU A 122 -9.04 3.85 13.04
CA GLU A 122 -7.72 3.59 13.60
C GLU A 122 -6.77 3.00 12.56
N TYR A 123 -7.24 2.03 11.77
CA TYR A 123 -6.47 1.48 10.65
C TYR A 123 -6.11 2.56 9.62
N VAL A 124 -7.07 3.38 9.21
CA VAL A 124 -6.82 4.50 8.27
C VAL A 124 -5.77 5.47 8.83
N ASN A 125 -5.82 5.76 10.13
CA ASN A 125 -4.83 6.63 10.77
C ASN A 125 -3.43 6.00 10.81
N GLU A 126 -3.35 4.68 10.96
CA GLU A 126 -2.08 3.93 10.87
C GLU A 126 -1.48 4.04 9.46
N VAL A 127 -2.28 3.76 8.42
CA VAL A 127 -1.87 3.93 7.01
C VAL A 127 -1.42 5.37 6.72
N LYS A 128 -2.17 6.38 7.17
CA LYS A 128 -1.81 7.80 6.99
C LYS A 128 -0.47 8.16 7.62
N ARG A 129 -0.19 7.63 8.81
CA ARG A 129 1.09 7.89 9.51
C ARG A 129 2.25 7.23 8.77
N HIS A 130 2.06 5.99 8.34
CA HIS A 130 3.05 5.21 7.59
C HIS A 130 3.43 5.92 6.29
N MET A 131 2.48 6.15 5.40
CA MET A 131 2.70 6.84 4.13
C MET A 131 3.17 8.29 4.30
N GLY A 132 2.72 8.96 5.38
CA GLY A 132 3.21 10.29 5.74
C GLY A 132 4.70 10.31 6.10
N TYR A 133 5.19 9.29 6.80
CA TYR A 133 6.62 9.13 7.07
C TYR A 133 7.40 8.88 5.77
N GLU A 134 6.93 8.00 4.91
CA GLU A 134 7.58 7.71 3.63
C GLU A 134 7.65 8.94 2.73
N ASN A 135 6.54 9.64 2.55
CA ASN A 135 6.49 10.85 1.73
C ASN A 135 7.43 11.96 2.25
N ASN A 136 7.46 12.19 3.58
CA ASN A 136 8.15 13.34 4.16
C ASN A 136 9.60 13.05 4.53
N VAL A 137 9.97 11.80 4.78
CA VAL A 137 11.31 11.42 5.22
C VAL A 137 12.01 10.58 4.16
N VAL A 138 11.43 9.44 3.78
CA VAL A 138 12.11 8.45 2.92
C VAL A 138 12.26 8.99 1.51
N PHE A 139 11.17 9.39 0.86
CA PHE A 139 11.22 9.87 -0.53
C PHE A 139 11.99 11.19 -0.65
N ARG A 140 11.89 12.07 0.37
CA ARG A 140 12.72 13.27 0.42
C ARG A 140 14.22 12.96 0.54
N TYR A 141 14.57 11.96 1.35
CA TYR A 141 15.95 11.48 1.42
C TYR A 141 16.45 11.00 0.05
N VAL A 142 15.64 10.21 -0.65
CA VAL A 142 16.01 9.67 -1.96
C VAL A 142 16.03 10.76 -3.02
N ASP A 143 15.13 11.74 -3.00
CA ASP A 143 15.21 12.93 -3.87
C ASP A 143 16.54 13.68 -3.69
N ASN A 144 17.03 13.83 -2.45
CA ASN A 144 18.35 14.41 -2.18
C ASN A 144 19.49 13.52 -2.69
N LEU A 145 19.39 12.20 -2.51
CA LEU A 145 20.38 11.24 -3.02
C LEU A 145 20.55 11.35 -4.54
N LEU A 146 19.44 11.45 -5.28
CA LEU A 146 19.44 11.63 -6.73
C LEU A 146 20.08 12.96 -7.16
N GLN A 147 20.05 13.99 -6.28
CA GLN A 147 20.77 15.26 -6.44
C GLN A 147 22.23 15.20 -5.96
N LYS A 148 22.74 13.99 -5.65
CA LYS A 148 24.10 13.70 -5.17
C LYS A 148 24.39 14.17 -3.73
N TYR A 149 23.37 14.31 -2.89
CA TYR A 149 23.51 14.57 -1.47
C TYR A 149 23.35 13.28 -0.67
N LEU A 150 24.35 12.92 0.14
CA LEU A 150 24.27 11.86 1.14
C LEU A 150 24.01 12.46 2.52
N ASN A 151 23.08 11.88 3.25
CA ASN A 151 22.87 12.22 4.65
C ASN A 151 23.84 11.42 5.52
N ARG A 152 24.54 12.07 6.48
CA ARG A 152 25.49 11.39 7.38
C ARG A 152 24.82 10.49 8.42
N ASN A 153 23.58 10.80 8.76
CA ASN A 153 22.87 10.19 9.87
C ASN A 153 21.68 9.29 9.43
N TYR A 154 21.44 9.18 8.13
CA TYR A 154 20.33 8.41 7.59
C TYR A 154 20.73 7.68 6.30
N THR A 155 20.34 6.44 6.19
CA THR A 155 20.46 5.60 4.99
C THR A 155 19.14 4.89 4.75
N ILE A 156 18.93 4.35 3.57
CA ILE A 156 17.71 3.60 3.25
C ILE A 156 17.54 2.35 4.13
N SER A 157 18.64 1.75 4.58
CA SER A 157 18.60 0.62 5.54
C SER A 157 18.02 1.01 6.90
N THR A 158 18.04 2.31 7.28
CA THR A 158 17.33 2.81 8.47
C THR A 158 15.81 2.70 8.32
N PHE A 159 15.30 2.94 7.11
CA PHE A 159 13.90 2.71 6.78
C PHE A 159 13.58 1.22 6.80
N ALA A 160 14.32 0.42 6.05
CA ALA A 160 14.11 -1.03 5.95
C ALA A 160 14.05 -1.73 7.31
N GLY A 161 14.89 -1.33 8.27
CA GLY A 161 14.91 -1.90 9.62
C GLY A 161 13.72 -1.50 10.50
N LYS A 162 12.95 -0.48 10.11
CA LYS A 162 11.76 0.03 10.83
C LYS A 162 10.45 -0.22 10.09
N HIS A 163 10.53 -0.67 8.84
CA HIS A 163 9.37 -0.92 8.01
C HIS A 163 8.64 -2.16 8.52
N SER A 164 7.45 -1.97 9.09
CA SER A 164 6.60 -3.05 9.62
C SER A 164 5.33 -3.18 8.79
N PRO A 165 4.81 -4.40 8.61
CA PRO A 165 3.54 -4.61 7.93
C PRO A 165 2.40 -3.87 8.64
N ILE A 166 1.56 -3.19 7.87
CA ILE A 166 0.32 -2.56 8.35
C ILE A 166 -0.77 -3.62 8.27
N GLY A 167 -1.25 -4.16 9.39
CA GLY A 167 -2.24 -5.22 9.26
C GLY A 167 -3.01 -5.66 10.50
N ASP A 168 -2.47 -5.47 11.70
CA ASP A 168 -3.10 -6.01 12.91
C ASP A 168 -4.50 -5.44 13.15
N ARG A 169 -4.71 -4.15 12.93
CA ARG A 169 -6.01 -3.48 13.09
C ARG A 169 -7.02 -3.94 12.06
N LEU A 170 -6.56 -4.18 10.83
CA LEU A 170 -7.42 -4.66 9.76
C LEU A 170 -7.89 -6.10 10.00
N THR A 171 -7.03 -6.94 10.58
CA THR A 171 -7.41 -8.28 11.01
C THR A 171 -8.48 -8.23 12.09
N GLN A 172 -8.31 -7.39 13.12
CA GLN A 172 -9.32 -7.18 14.17
C GLN A 172 -10.66 -6.68 13.61
N LEU A 173 -10.63 -5.77 12.63
CA LEU A 173 -11.81 -5.26 11.94
C LEU A 173 -12.55 -6.38 11.19
N LYS A 174 -11.82 -7.18 10.39
CA LYS A 174 -12.40 -8.31 9.65
C LYS A 174 -13.02 -9.32 10.59
N ASP A 175 -12.34 -9.67 11.68
CA ASP A 175 -12.86 -10.58 12.69
C ASP A 175 -14.14 -10.03 13.36
N ALA A 176 -14.17 -8.72 13.64
CA ALA A 176 -15.35 -8.08 14.21
C ALA A 176 -16.56 -8.18 13.26
N ILE A 177 -16.36 -7.98 11.96
CA ILE A 177 -17.42 -8.10 10.96
C ILE A 177 -17.84 -9.56 10.78
N ILE A 178 -16.89 -10.46 10.55
CA ILE A 178 -17.16 -11.86 10.17
C ILE A 178 -17.76 -12.65 11.33
N CYS A 179 -17.22 -12.47 12.54
CA CYS A 179 -17.58 -13.31 13.67
C CYS A 179 -18.74 -12.75 14.51
N TYR A 180 -18.91 -11.42 14.52
CA TYR A 180 -19.75 -10.79 15.55
C TYR A 180 -20.82 -9.85 15.02
N PHE A 181 -20.92 -9.64 13.71
CA PHE A 181 -21.95 -8.80 13.13
C PHE A 181 -23.11 -9.66 12.58
N PRO A 182 -24.22 -9.84 13.34
CA PRO A 182 -25.23 -10.85 13.04
C PRO A 182 -26.29 -10.37 12.04
N GLU A 183 -25.88 -9.87 10.87
CA GLU A 183 -26.83 -9.42 9.87
C GLU A 183 -27.14 -10.48 8.82
N LYS A 184 -28.43 -10.69 8.56
CA LYS A 184 -28.88 -11.58 7.51
C LYS A 184 -29.06 -10.82 6.18
N ASN A 185 -28.52 -11.37 5.09
CA ASN A 185 -28.69 -10.87 3.72
C ASN A 185 -28.18 -9.43 3.49
N ASN A 186 -27.15 -9.02 4.21
CA ASN A 186 -26.52 -7.70 4.02
C ASN A 186 -25.50 -7.75 2.88
N TYR A 187 -25.98 -7.60 1.63
CA TYR A 187 -25.11 -7.57 0.45
C TYR A 187 -24.13 -6.40 0.46
N LEU A 188 -24.50 -5.25 1.06
CA LEU A 188 -23.62 -4.09 1.18
C LEU A 188 -22.45 -4.38 2.12
N LEU A 189 -22.69 -5.09 3.23
CA LEU A 189 -21.63 -5.47 4.14
C LEU A 189 -20.68 -6.48 3.51
N ASN A 190 -21.20 -7.44 2.75
CA ASN A 190 -20.36 -8.39 2.01
C ASN A 190 -19.51 -7.68 0.95
N ASP A 191 -20.06 -6.71 0.23
CA ASP A 191 -19.37 -5.93 -0.79
C ASP A 191 -18.22 -5.11 -0.16
N VAL A 192 -18.51 -4.40 0.93
CA VAL A 192 -17.47 -3.61 1.60
C VAL A 192 -16.39 -4.49 2.24
N LEU A 193 -16.73 -5.68 2.74
CA LEU A 193 -15.74 -6.62 3.26
C LEU A 193 -14.81 -7.12 2.15
N LEU A 194 -15.34 -7.37 0.95
CA LEU A 194 -14.53 -7.69 -0.23
C LEU A 194 -13.61 -6.52 -0.62
N ASP A 195 -14.12 -5.29 -0.61
CA ASP A 195 -13.31 -4.10 -0.87
C ASP A 195 -12.15 -3.95 0.16
N ILE A 196 -12.43 -4.22 1.43
CA ILE A 196 -11.41 -4.22 2.49
C ILE A 196 -10.34 -5.27 2.21
N MET A 197 -10.72 -6.49 1.84
CA MET A 197 -9.77 -7.58 1.56
C MET A 197 -8.92 -7.30 0.32
N ILE A 198 -9.51 -6.72 -0.73
CA ILE A 198 -8.80 -6.31 -1.94
C ILE A 198 -7.80 -5.19 -1.62
N CYS A 199 -8.22 -4.18 -0.86
CA CYS A 199 -7.36 -3.09 -0.42
C CYS A 199 -6.18 -3.60 0.43
N GLU A 200 -6.42 -4.55 1.34
CA GLU A 200 -5.38 -5.19 2.15
C GLU A 200 -4.33 -5.91 1.28
N GLN A 201 -4.79 -6.69 0.30
CA GLN A 201 -3.89 -7.42 -0.60
C GLN A 201 -3.04 -6.47 -1.45
N ASP A 202 -3.65 -5.40 -1.94
CA ASP A 202 -2.97 -4.39 -2.73
C ASP A 202 -1.95 -3.62 -1.89
N LEU A 203 -2.29 -3.22 -0.65
CA LEU A 203 -1.37 -2.57 0.27
C LEU A 203 -0.22 -3.49 0.68
N ALA A 204 -0.48 -4.77 0.92
CA ALA A 204 0.57 -5.76 1.19
C ALA A 204 1.51 -5.93 -0.01
N SER A 205 1.00 -5.85 -1.24
CA SER A 205 1.82 -5.85 -2.45
C SER A 205 2.67 -4.58 -2.56
N HIS A 206 2.09 -3.42 -2.21
CA HIS A 206 2.80 -2.14 -2.16
C HIS A 206 3.99 -2.20 -1.19
N CYS A 207 3.80 -2.63 0.06
CA CYS A 207 4.90 -2.79 1.02
C CYS A 207 5.98 -3.76 0.53
N LYS A 208 5.59 -4.86 -0.15
CA LYS A 208 6.57 -5.79 -0.75
C LYS A 208 7.37 -5.16 -1.89
N ILE A 209 6.78 -4.26 -2.69
CA ILE A 209 7.51 -3.49 -3.72
C ILE A 209 8.53 -2.58 -3.05
N GLU A 210 8.18 -1.95 -1.93
CA GLU A 210 9.12 -1.13 -1.17
C GLU A 210 10.30 -1.95 -0.65
N ASP A 211 10.04 -3.07 -0.02
CA ASP A 211 11.07 -3.92 0.56
C ASP A 211 11.98 -4.58 -0.48
N ARG A 212 11.43 -4.99 -1.61
CA ARG A 212 12.13 -5.88 -2.56
C ARG A 212 12.60 -5.22 -3.84
N LEU A 213 12.02 -4.08 -4.22
CA LEU A 213 12.44 -3.30 -5.38
C LEU A 213 13.03 -1.96 -4.97
N PHE A 214 12.30 -1.17 -4.16
CA PHE A 214 12.68 0.19 -3.84
C PHE A 214 13.91 0.25 -2.93
N VAL A 215 13.90 -0.44 -1.81
CA VAL A 215 15.04 -0.43 -0.86
C VAL A 215 16.33 -0.89 -1.53
N PRO A 216 16.39 -2.05 -2.22
CA PRO A 216 17.62 -2.49 -2.88
C PRO A 216 18.09 -1.56 -4.01
N ALA A 217 17.15 -0.98 -4.79
CA ALA A 217 17.52 -0.04 -5.84
C ALA A 217 18.14 1.25 -5.28
N VAL A 218 17.62 1.75 -4.14
CA VAL A 218 18.17 2.93 -3.46
C VAL A 218 19.53 2.61 -2.84
N GLU A 219 19.72 1.43 -2.23
CA GLU A 219 21.02 0.99 -1.70
C GLU A 219 22.10 0.98 -2.79
N LEU A 220 21.76 0.51 -4.00
CA LEU A 220 22.66 0.57 -5.15
C LEU A 220 23.05 2.00 -5.52
N GLU A 221 22.10 2.95 -5.52
CA GLU A 221 22.38 4.36 -5.78
C GLU A 221 23.27 4.98 -4.69
N GLU A 222 23.05 4.65 -3.40
CA GLU A 222 23.94 5.05 -2.30
C GLU A 222 25.38 4.58 -2.52
N ILE A 223 25.56 3.31 -2.88
CA ILE A 223 26.87 2.69 -3.14
C ILE A 223 27.54 3.37 -4.34
N LYS A 224 26.82 3.53 -5.47
CA LYS A 224 27.33 4.20 -6.66
C LYS A 224 27.80 5.62 -6.35
N LEU A 225 27.02 6.37 -5.57
CA LEU A 225 27.35 7.74 -5.22
C LEU A 225 28.57 7.81 -4.30
N LYS A 226 28.67 6.95 -3.28
CA LYS A 226 29.85 6.85 -2.39
C LYS A 226 31.13 6.55 -3.18
N ASN A 227 31.06 5.59 -4.11
CA ASN A 227 32.23 5.17 -4.90
C ASN A 227 32.62 6.19 -5.97
N SER A 228 31.70 7.06 -6.41
CA SER A 228 32.01 8.08 -7.44
C SER A 228 32.90 9.23 -6.96
N GLY A 229 33.07 9.40 -5.67
CA GLY A 229 33.77 10.55 -5.05
C GLY A 229 33.06 11.91 -5.26
N LYS A 230 31.85 11.91 -5.83
CA LYS A 230 31.07 13.13 -6.16
C LYS A 230 29.99 13.44 -5.11
N ALA A 231 29.94 12.70 -4.03
CA ALA A 231 28.96 12.87 -2.97
C ALA A 231 29.17 14.20 -2.25
N LYS A 232 28.10 14.97 -2.12
CA LYS A 232 28.01 16.08 -1.17
C LYS A 232 27.35 15.56 0.11
N TYR A 233 27.80 16.01 1.26
CA TYR A 233 27.23 15.57 2.53
C TYR A 233 26.33 16.64 3.12
N SER A 234 25.14 16.26 3.54
CA SER A 234 24.23 17.10 4.31
C SER A 234 24.13 16.59 5.74
N ASP A 235 24.16 17.53 6.69
CA ASP A 235 23.90 17.27 8.10
C ASP A 235 22.42 17.52 8.45
N ASP A 236 21.53 17.46 7.46
CA ASP A 236 20.10 17.59 7.70
C ASP A 236 19.73 16.57 8.78
N LYS A 237 19.53 17.10 9.98
CA LYS A 237 18.82 16.37 11.01
C LYS A 237 17.40 16.23 10.45
N ASN A 238 17.16 15.16 9.69
CA ASN A 238 15.79 14.69 9.53
C ASN A 238 15.27 14.64 10.96
N LYS A 239 14.49 15.65 11.35
CA LYS A 239 13.79 15.60 12.62
C LYS A 239 13.07 14.28 12.53
N ASP A 240 13.57 13.31 13.26
CA ASP A 240 12.92 12.05 13.49
C ASP A 240 11.50 12.44 13.91
N LEU A 241 10.60 12.47 12.95
CA LEU A 241 9.21 12.24 13.23
C LEU A 241 9.22 10.81 13.70
N SER A 242 9.65 10.66 14.97
CA SER A 242 9.73 9.37 15.61
C SER A 242 8.40 8.70 15.33
N TYR A 243 8.46 7.67 14.50
CA TYR A 243 7.40 6.69 14.39
C TYR A 243 7.31 6.03 15.77
N LYS A 244 6.71 6.76 16.70
CA LYS A 244 6.26 6.18 17.95
C LYS A 244 5.01 5.43 17.57
N GLU A 245 5.15 4.13 17.42
CA GLU A 245 4.05 3.21 17.64
C GLU A 245 3.44 3.53 19.00
N LYS A 246 2.48 4.45 19.01
CA LYS A 246 1.42 4.36 19.98
C LYS A 246 0.54 3.24 19.45
N SER A 247 0.83 2.02 19.86
CA SER A 247 -0.19 0.99 19.92
C SER A 247 -1.20 1.49 20.95
N ASP A 248 -2.19 2.25 20.49
CA ASP A 248 -3.40 2.42 21.27
C ASP A 248 -4.05 1.03 21.26
N SER A 249 -3.62 0.21 22.21
CA SER A 249 -4.27 -1.08 22.48
C SER A 249 -5.76 -0.82 22.71
N LEU A 250 -6.62 -1.71 22.21
CA LEU A 250 -8.05 -1.67 22.51
C LEU A 250 -8.24 -1.35 23.99
N THR A 251 -9.11 -0.40 24.29
CA THR A 251 -9.47 -0.04 25.66
C THR A 251 -10.01 -1.29 26.36
N GLN A 252 -9.94 -1.34 27.67
CA GLN A 252 -10.47 -2.49 28.43
C GLN A 252 -11.96 -2.74 28.09
N ARG A 253 -12.76 -1.68 27.94
CA ARG A 253 -14.18 -1.80 27.54
C ARG A 253 -14.35 -2.44 26.16
N GLU A 254 -13.50 -2.14 25.20
CA GLU A 254 -13.58 -2.76 23.87
C GLU A 254 -13.18 -4.23 23.88
N LYS A 255 -12.18 -4.59 24.68
CA LYS A 255 -11.83 -6.00 24.92
C LYS A 255 -12.98 -6.75 25.59
N ASP A 256 -13.65 -6.09 26.52
CA ASP A 256 -14.80 -6.66 27.22
C ASP A 256 -15.99 -6.84 26.29
N ILE A 257 -16.27 -5.88 25.40
CA ILE A 257 -17.31 -5.99 24.37
C ILE A 257 -17.01 -7.17 23.45
N ILE A 258 -15.80 -7.26 22.91
CA ILE A 258 -15.38 -8.39 22.05
C ILE A 258 -15.52 -9.72 22.80
N ALA A 259 -15.10 -9.78 24.07
CA ALA A 259 -15.21 -10.97 24.88
C ALA A 259 -16.67 -11.38 25.18
N CYS A 260 -17.56 -10.41 25.41
CA CYS A 260 -18.99 -10.66 25.62
C CYS A 260 -19.67 -11.16 24.34
N VAL A 261 -19.36 -10.54 23.20
CA VAL A 261 -19.85 -10.95 21.89
C VAL A 261 -19.34 -12.35 21.52
N ALA A 262 -18.07 -12.64 21.80
CA ALA A 262 -17.49 -13.97 21.59
C ALA A 262 -18.17 -15.06 22.44
N LYS A 263 -18.81 -14.69 23.55
CA LYS A 263 -19.63 -15.59 24.38
C LYS A 263 -21.08 -15.71 23.92
N GLY A 264 -21.44 -15.06 22.79
CA GLY A 264 -22.80 -15.08 22.23
C GLY A 264 -23.80 -14.22 23.01
N MET A 265 -23.34 -13.26 23.81
CA MET A 265 -24.21 -12.35 24.55
C MET A 265 -24.91 -11.38 23.59
N SER A 266 -26.19 -11.12 23.83
CA SER A 266 -26.98 -10.15 23.09
C SER A 266 -26.59 -8.72 23.49
N ASN A 267 -26.92 -7.73 22.62
CA ASN A 267 -26.66 -6.31 22.88
C ASN A 267 -27.25 -5.80 24.20
N LYS A 268 -28.34 -6.42 24.69
CA LYS A 268 -28.94 -6.08 25.99
C LYS A 268 -28.15 -6.62 27.17
N GLU A 269 -27.33 -7.64 26.97
CA GLU A 269 -26.47 -8.23 27.99
C GLU A 269 -25.07 -7.64 28.02
N ILE A 270 -24.71 -6.85 26.99
CA ILE A 270 -23.40 -6.15 26.85
C ILE A 270 -23.50 -4.73 27.40
N ALA A 271 -24.68 -4.09 27.34
CA ALA A 271 -24.94 -2.75 27.84
C ALA A 271 -24.98 -2.72 29.38
#